data_167ae23bd0548a45a79aba5dd3d18dba
#
_entry.id   167ae23bd0548a45a79aba5dd3d18dba
#
_cell.length_a   1.000
_cell.length_b   1.000
_cell.length_c   1.000
_cell.angle_alpha   90.00
_cell.angle_beta   90.00
_cell.angle_gamma   90.00
#
_symmetry.space_group_name_H-M   'P 1'
#
loop_
_entity.id
_entity.type
_entity.pdbx_description
1 polymer ?
#
loop_
_entity_poly.entity_id
_entity_poly.type
_entity_poly.pdbx_seq_one_letter_code
_entity_poly.pdbx_strand_id
1 'polypeptide(L)'
;IFDYLRDQFLSYDLHVFFIHSKNYYQSAVCLNEMGAAWALKTEYSSLLLPGFGFGEMAGVVNNQTIAIKLDNDELEVKDKLNQMYAKLIDEFGLTRKTDIIWEQKRDRFIREVKEIVVPTDKTPEAHDDDVEMLESGLLIRKSEAAAGKTIYYCPACYQKEAKLFPIVKGSMARDRFCSNCKMRYTV
;
A
#
# COMPACT_ATOMS: atom_id res chain seq x y z
N ILE A 1 -5.40 -2.21 -21.90
CA ILE A 1 -5.26 -1.14 -20.89
C ILE A 1 -4.00 -0.31 -21.16
N PHE A 2 -2.82 -0.90 -21.31
CA PHE A 2 -1.55 -0.17 -21.47
C PHE A 2 -1.53 0.71 -22.73
N ASP A 3 -2.00 0.21 -23.87
CA ASP A 3 -2.09 1.01 -25.11
C ASP A 3 -3.04 2.18 -24.93
N TYR A 4 -4.18 1.97 -24.29
CA TYR A 4 -5.12 3.03 -23.98
C TYR A 4 -4.49 4.14 -23.12
N LEU A 5 -3.80 3.78 -22.03
CA LEU A 5 -3.12 4.76 -21.16
C LEU A 5 -2.06 5.54 -21.90
N ARG A 6 -1.24 4.85 -22.71
CA ARG A 6 -0.23 5.50 -23.56
C ARG A 6 -0.86 6.53 -24.51
N ASP A 7 -1.97 6.15 -25.17
CA ASP A 7 -2.66 7.03 -26.09
C ASP A 7 -3.26 8.26 -25.37
N GLN A 8 -3.74 8.10 -24.12
CA GLN A 8 -4.19 9.22 -23.30
C GLN A 8 -3.04 10.18 -22.99
N PHE A 9 -1.88 9.68 -22.54
CA PHE A 9 -0.70 10.50 -22.24
C PHE A 9 -0.18 11.28 -23.47
N LEU A 10 -0.35 10.76 -24.67
CA LEU A 10 0.16 11.38 -25.89
C LEU A 10 -0.86 12.32 -26.56
N SER A 11 -2.14 12.18 -26.26
CA SER A 11 -3.22 12.86 -26.97
C SER A 11 -3.91 13.97 -26.20
N TYR A 12 -3.73 14.01 -24.88
CA TYR A 12 -4.45 14.93 -24.01
C TYR A 12 -3.53 15.65 -23.04
N ASP A 13 -3.90 16.87 -22.66
CA ASP A 13 -3.34 17.53 -21.49
C ASP A 13 -3.92 16.88 -20.24
N LEU A 14 -3.07 16.18 -19.50
CA LEU A 14 -3.49 15.39 -18.34
C LEU A 14 -2.96 16.00 -17.04
N HIS A 15 -3.78 15.91 -16.00
CA HIS A 15 -3.32 16.03 -14.63
C HIS A 15 -3.43 14.67 -13.95
N VAL A 16 -2.31 14.12 -13.51
CA VAL A 16 -2.23 12.77 -12.93
C VAL A 16 -2.33 12.84 -11.41
N PHE A 17 -3.17 12.01 -10.82
CA PHE A 17 -3.25 11.84 -9.38
C PHE A 17 -2.52 10.56 -8.96
N PHE A 18 -1.41 10.70 -8.25
CA PHE A 18 -0.76 9.57 -7.63
C PHE A 18 -1.34 9.32 -6.24
N ILE A 19 -1.92 8.14 -6.06
CA ILE A 19 -2.48 7.72 -4.77
C ILE A 19 -1.47 6.81 -4.09
N HIS A 20 -0.61 7.41 -3.26
CA HIS A 20 0.50 6.72 -2.62
C HIS A 20 0.03 5.81 -1.49
N SER A 21 0.51 4.57 -1.53
CA SER A 21 0.30 3.55 -0.51
C SER A 21 1.44 2.53 -0.60
N LYS A 22 1.59 1.64 0.38
CA LYS A 22 2.57 0.56 0.28
C LYS A 22 2.34 -0.32 -0.94
N ASN A 23 1.08 -0.65 -1.24
CA ASN A 23 0.72 -1.44 -2.42
C ASN A 23 1.08 -0.73 -3.74
N TYR A 24 0.97 0.61 -3.79
CA TYR A 24 1.38 1.41 -4.94
C TYR A 24 2.85 1.14 -5.30
N TYR A 25 3.73 1.18 -4.31
CA TYR A 25 5.18 0.96 -4.50
C TYR A 25 5.57 -0.50 -4.73
N GLN A 26 4.67 -1.44 -4.49
CA GLN A 26 4.85 -2.86 -4.83
C GLN A 26 4.34 -3.20 -6.24
N SER A 27 3.66 -2.27 -6.89
CA SER A 27 3.09 -2.44 -8.22
C SER A 27 4.04 -1.91 -9.30
N ALA A 28 4.63 -2.79 -10.09
CA ALA A 28 5.45 -2.40 -11.23
C ALA A 28 4.67 -1.53 -12.24
N VAL A 29 3.36 -1.74 -12.37
CA VAL A 29 2.47 -0.94 -13.23
C VAL A 29 2.41 0.49 -12.75
N CYS A 30 2.09 0.71 -11.46
CA CYS A 30 2.01 2.04 -10.88
C CYS A 30 3.34 2.81 -10.97
N LEU A 31 4.47 2.12 -10.77
CA LEU A 31 5.79 2.72 -10.89
C LEU A 31 6.12 3.10 -12.33
N ASN A 32 5.71 2.30 -13.31
CA ASN A 32 5.87 2.61 -14.73
C ASN A 32 5.02 3.82 -15.14
N GLU A 33 3.78 3.91 -14.67
CA GLU A 33 2.89 5.05 -14.92
C GLU A 33 3.46 6.34 -14.29
N MET A 34 3.99 6.27 -13.08
CA MET A 34 4.66 7.38 -12.43
C MET A 34 5.89 7.85 -13.24
N GLY A 35 6.71 6.91 -13.71
CA GLY A 35 7.86 7.20 -14.56
C GLY A 35 7.46 7.81 -15.91
N ALA A 36 6.38 7.34 -16.52
CA ALA A 36 5.84 7.87 -17.77
C ALA A 36 5.35 9.33 -17.59
N ALA A 37 4.56 9.61 -16.56
CA ALA A 37 4.09 10.94 -16.25
C ALA A 37 5.25 11.92 -16.03
N TRP A 38 6.28 11.49 -15.30
CA TRP A 38 7.49 12.30 -15.09
C TRP A 38 8.25 12.57 -16.40
N ALA A 39 8.47 11.53 -17.22
CA ALA A 39 9.21 11.63 -18.48
C ALA A 39 8.50 12.56 -19.48
N LEU A 40 7.18 12.53 -19.49
CA LEU A 40 6.33 13.37 -20.35
C LEU A 40 6.06 14.77 -19.76
N LYS A 41 6.61 15.07 -18.57
CA LYS A 41 6.40 16.32 -17.84
C LYS A 41 4.93 16.65 -17.59
N THR A 42 4.12 15.60 -17.42
CA THR A 42 2.70 15.75 -17.10
C THR A 42 2.53 16.36 -15.72
N GLU A 43 1.60 17.29 -15.57
CA GLU A 43 1.23 17.86 -14.26
C GLU A 43 0.63 16.75 -13.37
N TYR A 44 0.98 16.79 -12.09
CA TYR A 44 0.48 15.79 -11.15
C TYR A 44 0.25 16.35 -9.74
N SER A 45 -0.57 15.66 -9.00
CA SER A 45 -0.75 15.82 -7.55
C SER A 45 -0.63 14.49 -6.84
N SER A 46 -0.12 14.54 -5.62
CA SER A 46 0.11 13.36 -4.79
C SER A 46 -0.87 13.31 -3.62
N LEU A 47 -1.56 12.19 -3.45
CA LEU A 47 -2.42 11.90 -2.31
C LEU A 47 -1.83 10.71 -1.54
N LEU A 48 -1.53 10.92 -0.26
CA LEU A 48 -1.01 9.86 0.60
C LEU A 48 -2.18 9.27 1.38
N LEU A 49 -2.41 7.98 1.20
CA LEU A 49 -3.45 7.27 1.96
C LEU A 49 -3.11 7.24 3.46
N PRO A 50 -4.12 7.11 4.33
CA PRO A 50 -3.90 6.97 5.76
C PRO A 50 -2.87 5.88 6.09
N GLY A 51 -1.95 6.16 7.01
CA GLY A 51 -0.88 5.25 7.39
C GLY A 51 0.33 5.22 6.45
N PHE A 52 0.36 6.04 5.38
CA PHE A 52 1.52 6.21 4.49
C PHE A 52 2.18 7.57 4.71
N GLY A 53 3.49 7.59 4.93
CA GLY A 53 4.24 8.80 5.26
C GLY A 53 5.03 9.39 4.09
N PHE A 54 5.34 10.68 4.15
CA PHE A 54 6.18 11.35 3.16
C PHE A 54 7.58 10.71 3.02
N GLY A 55 8.12 10.16 4.10
CA GLY A 55 9.42 9.46 4.08
C GLY A 55 9.41 8.11 3.36
N GLU A 56 8.22 7.57 3.08
CA GLU A 56 8.04 6.32 2.34
C GLU A 56 7.89 6.55 0.83
N MET A 57 7.73 7.83 0.41
CA MET A 57 7.68 8.17 -1.01
C MET A 57 9.02 7.91 -1.68
N ALA A 58 9.01 7.24 -2.81
CA ALA A 58 10.19 6.91 -3.59
C ALA A 58 9.97 7.18 -5.09
N GLY A 59 11.05 7.13 -5.86
CA GLY A 59 11.00 7.31 -7.31
C GLY A 59 11.18 8.77 -7.72
N VAL A 60 10.50 9.16 -8.79
CA VAL A 60 10.71 10.45 -9.47
C VAL A 60 9.79 11.58 -8.99
N VAL A 61 8.94 11.31 -8.01
CA VAL A 61 8.01 12.32 -7.47
C VAL A 61 8.78 13.37 -6.66
N ASN A 62 8.62 14.62 -7.06
CA ASN A 62 9.24 15.74 -6.36
C ASN A 62 8.38 16.17 -5.16
N ASN A 63 8.99 16.27 -3.97
CA ASN A 63 8.35 16.73 -2.74
C ASN A 63 7.86 18.20 -2.80
N GLN A 64 8.22 18.95 -3.84
CA GLN A 64 7.79 20.34 -4.04
C GLN A 64 6.39 20.48 -4.67
N THR A 65 5.83 19.39 -5.21
CA THR A 65 4.47 19.36 -5.75
C THR A 65 3.46 19.22 -4.62
N ILE A 66 2.23 19.70 -4.81
CA ILE A 66 1.17 19.58 -3.81
C ILE A 66 0.98 18.09 -3.45
N ALA A 67 1.38 17.74 -2.25
CA ALA A 67 1.16 16.41 -1.68
C ALA A 67 0.26 16.54 -0.46
N ILE A 68 -0.82 15.76 -0.45
CA ILE A 68 -1.83 15.79 0.60
C ILE A 68 -1.79 14.49 1.38
N LYS A 69 -1.38 14.55 2.63
CA LYS A 69 -1.46 13.41 3.54
C LYS A 69 -2.85 13.36 4.15
N LEU A 70 -3.65 12.35 3.76
CA LEU A 70 -5.10 12.32 4.03
C LEU A 70 -5.47 12.00 5.49
N ASP A 71 -4.53 11.56 6.31
CA ASP A 71 -4.68 11.32 7.75
C ASP A 71 -4.04 12.42 8.63
N ASN A 72 -3.62 13.53 8.03
CA ASN A 72 -3.20 14.71 8.77
C ASN A 72 -4.38 15.41 9.46
N ASP A 73 -4.08 16.52 10.17
CA ASP A 73 -5.10 17.39 10.74
C ASP A 73 -6.15 17.77 9.69
N GLU A 74 -7.42 17.74 10.08
CA GLU A 74 -8.53 17.94 9.17
C GLU A 74 -8.53 19.32 8.50
N LEU A 75 -8.09 20.35 9.23
CA LEU A 75 -8.00 21.71 8.67
C LEU A 75 -6.92 21.79 7.61
N GLU A 76 -5.77 21.16 7.86
CA GLU A 76 -4.68 21.08 6.88
C GLU A 76 -5.12 20.32 5.62
N VAL A 77 -5.80 19.18 5.78
CA VAL A 77 -6.33 18.40 4.65
C VAL A 77 -7.34 19.22 3.85
N LYS A 78 -8.25 19.93 4.51
CA LYS A 78 -9.23 20.81 3.86
C LYS A 78 -8.56 21.92 3.08
N ASP A 79 -7.56 22.58 3.66
CA ASP A 79 -6.82 23.65 3.00
C ASP A 79 -6.07 23.15 1.76
N LYS A 80 -5.35 22.04 1.87
CA LYS A 80 -4.64 21.42 0.74
C LYS A 80 -5.58 20.98 -0.37
N LEU A 81 -6.75 20.43 -0.05
CA LEU A 81 -7.77 20.08 -1.03
C LEU A 81 -8.35 21.32 -1.72
N ASN A 82 -8.52 22.44 -1.01
CA ASN A 82 -8.94 23.71 -1.60
C ASN A 82 -7.88 24.25 -2.58
N GLN A 83 -6.60 24.20 -2.21
CA GLN A 83 -5.49 24.59 -3.09
C GLN A 83 -5.46 23.74 -4.36
N MET A 84 -5.58 22.43 -4.21
CA MET A 84 -5.64 21.50 -5.35
C MET A 84 -6.85 21.78 -6.26
N TYR A 85 -8.03 22.00 -5.68
CA TYR A 85 -9.23 22.34 -6.43
C TYR A 85 -9.06 23.64 -7.22
N ALA A 86 -8.50 24.68 -6.59
CA ALA A 86 -8.23 25.95 -7.27
C ALA A 86 -7.23 25.75 -8.44
N LYS A 87 -6.14 25.00 -8.21
CA LYS A 87 -5.16 24.67 -9.27
C LYS A 87 -5.83 24.00 -10.47
N LEU A 88 -6.68 23.00 -10.25
CA LEU A 88 -7.36 22.29 -11.34
C LEU A 88 -8.34 23.18 -12.10
N ILE A 89 -9.06 24.06 -11.41
CA ILE A 89 -9.94 25.04 -12.05
C ILE A 89 -9.16 25.92 -13.00
N ASP A 90 -8.02 26.44 -12.53
CA ASP A 90 -7.17 27.35 -13.33
C ASP A 90 -6.50 26.58 -14.48
N GLU A 91 -5.97 25.39 -14.24
CA GLU A 91 -5.26 24.57 -15.22
C GLU A 91 -6.15 24.17 -16.41
N PHE A 92 -7.39 23.79 -16.14
CA PHE A 92 -8.32 23.32 -17.17
C PHE A 92 -9.39 24.34 -17.57
N GLY A 93 -9.35 25.57 -17.06
CA GLY A 93 -10.35 26.59 -17.35
C GLY A 93 -11.78 26.18 -16.96
N LEU A 94 -11.92 25.43 -15.86
CA LEU A 94 -13.21 24.86 -15.45
C LEU A 94 -14.09 25.89 -14.74
N THR A 95 -15.39 25.73 -14.86
CA THR A 95 -16.33 26.54 -14.09
C THR A 95 -16.32 26.14 -12.60
N ARG A 96 -15.96 27.09 -11.74
CA ARG A 96 -15.94 26.89 -10.30
C ARG A 96 -17.35 26.57 -9.79
N LYS A 97 -17.48 25.52 -9.01
CA LYS A 97 -18.71 25.21 -8.27
C LYS A 97 -18.90 26.22 -7.14
N THR A 98 -20.14 26.39 -6.69
CA THR A 98 -20.39 27.20 -5.47
C THR A 98 -19.66 26.60 -4.28
N ASP A 99 -19.21 27.44 -3.37
CA ASP A 99 -18.41 27.02 -2.22
C ASP A 99 -19.15 25.96 -1.39
N ILE A 100 -20.46 26.09 -1.23
CA ILE A 100 -21.29 25.09 -0.51
C ILE A 100 -21.21 23.72 -1.15
N ILE A 101 -21.31 23.63 -2.48
CA ILE A 101 -21.27 22.33 -3.20
C ILE A 101 -19.88 21.73 -3.10
N TRP A 102 -18.83 22.54 -3.23
CA TRP A 102 -17.46 22.07 -3.10
C TRP A 102 -17.20 21.56 -1.68
N GLU A 103 -17.52 22.33 -0.66
CA GLU A 103 -17.33 21.96 0.75
C GLU A 103 -18.05 20.67 1.12
N GLN A 104 -19.29 20.48 0.68
CA GLN A 104 -20.03 19.24 0.92
C GLN A 104 -19.31 18.02 0.29
N LYS A 105 -18.80 18.16 -0.93
CA LYS A 105 -18.07 17.08 -1.61
C LYS A 105 -16.73 16.80 -0.94
N ARG A 106 -15.97 17.84 -0.60
CA ARG A 106 -14.69 17.74 0.10
C ARG A 106 -14.87 17.05 1.45
N ASP A 107 -15.82 17.52 2.25
CA ASP A 107 -16.04 17.01 3.60
C ASP A 107 -16.59 15.58 3.60
N ARG A 108 -17.38 15.24 2.59
CA ARG A 108 -17.80 13.85 2.33
C ARG A 108 -16.60 12.97 1.99
N PHE A 109 -15.76 13.40 1.08
CA PHE A 109 -14.53 12.69 0.69
C PHE A 109 -13.63 12.43 1.90
N ILE A 110 -13.39 13.44 2.74
CA ILE A 110 -12.58 13.31 3.95
C ILE A 110 -13.16 12.26 4.91
N ARG A 111 -14.48 12.23 5.09
CA ARG A 111 -15.12 11.20 5.94
C ARG A 111 -14.93 9.81 5.37
N GLU A 112 -15.21 9.63 4.08
CA GLU A 112 -15.07 8.33 3.40
C GLU A 112 -13.61 7.82 3.46
N VAL A 113 -12.63 8.70 3.32
CA VAL A 113 -11.21 8.34 3.44
C VAL A 113 -10.85 7.90 4.86
N LYS A 114 -11.40 8.55 5.89
CA LYS A 114 -11.18 8.15 7.29
C LYS A 114 -11.75 6.77 7.62
N GLU A 115 -12.77 6.34 6.88
CA GLU A 115 -13.36 4.99 7.00
C GLU A 115 -12.57 3.93 6.25
N ILE A 116 -11.64 4.32 5.37
CA ILE A 116 -10.73 3.37 4.73
C ILE A 116 -9.87 2.76 5.83
N VAL A 117 -10.19 1.55 6.22
CA VAL A 117 -9.32 0.71 7.02
C VAL A 117 -8.13 0.37 6.13
N VAL A 118 -7.11 1.22 6.17
CA VAL A 118 -5.81 0.80 5.67
C VAL A 118 -5.48 -0.46 6.46
N PRO A 119 -5.24 -1.59 5.82
CA PRO A 119 -4.62 -2.69 6.53
C PRO A 119 -3.34 -2.07 7.08
N THR A 120 -3.39 -1.65 8.34
CA THR A 120 -2.14 -1.44 9.05
C THR A 120 -1.37 -2.71 8.72
N ASP A 121 -0.16 -2.59 8.14
CA ASP A 121 0.84 -3.59 8.39
C ASP A 121 0.93 -3.63 9.92
N LYS A 122 -0.02 -4.31 10.50
CA LYS A 122 0.30 -5.15 11.60
C LYS A 122 1.27 -6.16 10.96
N THR A 123 2.54 -5.80 10.87
CA THR A 123 3.52 -6.74 11.40
C THR A 123 2.77 -7.26 12.61
N PRO A 124 2.30 -8.49 12.61
CA PRO A 124 1.67 -9.01 13.79
C PRO A 124 2.74 -8.90 14.87
N GLU A 125 2.70 -7.81 15.65
CA GLU A 125 3.20 -7.79 17.01
C GLU A 125 2.21 -8.60 17.88
N ALA A 126 1.71 -9.69 17.37
CA ALA A 126 1.47 -10.85 18.11
C ALA A 126 2.83 -11.57 18.11
N HIS A 127 3.76 -11.08 18.90
CA HIS A 127 4.66 -11.99 19.59
C HIS A 127 3.71 -12.90 20.36
N ASP A 128 3.26 -13.98 19.72
CA ASP A 128 2.83 -15.17 20.43
C ASP A 128 4.12 -15.59 21.13
N ASP A 129 4.25 -15.27 22.42
CA ASP A 129 5.43 -15.59 23.23
C ASP A 129 5.76 -17.10 23.19
N ASP A 130 4.80 -17.89 22.70
CA ASP A 130 4.91 -19.32 22.45
C ASP A 130 5.57 -19.66 21.10
N VAL A 131 5.75 -18.69 20.19
CA VAL A 131 6.38 -18.93 18.88
C VAL A 131 7.85 -18.54 18.90
N GLU A 132 8.71 -19.46 18.46
CA GLU A 132 10.15 -19.25 18.36
C GLU A 132 10.65 -19.54 16.95
N MET A 133 11.57 -18.70 16.46
CA MET A 133 12.27 -18.92 15.20
C MET A 133 13.57 -19.68 15.46
N LEU A 134 13.72 -20.81 14.80
CA LEU A 134 14.94 -21.61 14.85
C LEU A 134 16.04 -21.04 13.96
N GLU A 135 17.28 -21.44 14.17
CA GLU A 135 18.42 -21.10 13.28
C GLU A 135 18.20 -21.53 11.82
N SER A 136 17.38 -22.56 11.59
CA SER A 136 16.95 -22.98 10.25
C SER A 136 15.97 -22.02 9.58
N GLY A 137 15.54 -20.95 10.25
CA GLY A 137 14.55 -20.00 9.78
C GLY A 137 13.11 -20.49 9.88
N LEU A 138 12.86 -21.66 10.43
CA LEU A 138 11.53 -22.21 10.64
C LEU A 138 10.97 -21.79 11.99
N LEU A 139 9.64 -21.78 12.12
CA LEU A 139 8.97 -21.47 13.39
C LEU A 139 8.51 -22.75 14.08
N ILE A 140 8.56 -22.75 15.42
CA ILE A 140 7.99 -23.78 16.29
C ILE A 140 7.15 -23.13 17.39
N ARG A 141 6.26 -23.90 18.02
CA ARG A 141 5.64 -23.54 19.30
C ARG A 141 6.44 -24.12 20.44
N LYS A 142 6.85 -23.29 21.39
CA LYS A 142 7.58 -23.71 22.60
C LYS A 142 6.77 -24.69 23.43
N SER A 143 5.47 -24.48 23.59
CA SER A 143 4.55 -25.35 24.30
C SER A 143 4.47 -26.75 23.69
N GLU A 144 4.44 -26.85 22.34
CA GLU A 144 4.42 -28.13 21.63
C GLU A 144 5.77 -28.84 21.74
N ALA A 145 6.88 -28.10 21.60
CA ALA A 145 8.22 -28.62 21.77
C ALA A 145 8.45 -29.16 23.19
N ALA A 146 7.99 -28.44 24.21
CA ALA A 146 8.03 -28.90 25.61
C ALA A 146 7.19 -30.18 25.87
N ALA A 147 6.12 -30.37 25.10
CA ALA A 147 5.29 -31.57 25.13
C ALA A 147 5.85 -32.73 24.26
N GLY A 148 7.07 -32.56 23.70
CA GLY A 148 7.73 -33.59 22.88
C GLY A 148 7.20 -33.67 21.44
N LYS A 149 6.42 -32.67 20.99
CA LYS A 149 5.89 -32.57 19.64
C LYS A 149 6.60 -31.43 18.87
N THR A 150 7.48 -31.77 17.94
CA THR A 150 8.13 -30.77 17.12
C THR A 150 7.35 -30.60 15.79
N ILE A 151 6.50 -29.58 15.71
CA ILE A 151 5.80 -29.19 14.52
C ILE A 151 6.46 -27.92 13.98
N TYR A 152 6.85 -27.94 12.72
CA TYR A 152 7.45 -26.78 12.06
C TYR A 152 6.37 -25.96 11.34
N TYR A 153 6.45 -24.64 11.44
CA TYR A 153 5.50 -23.72 10.83
C TYR A 153 6.18 -22.78 9.83
N CYS A 154 5.42 -22.32 8.85
CA CYS A 154 5.87 -21.49 7.76
C CYS A 154 6.10 -20.04 8.21
N PRO A 155 7.34 -19.51 8.17
CA PRO A 155 7.63 -18.13 8.55
C PRO A 155 6.99 -17.12 7.60
N ALA A 156 6.96 -17.38 6.29
CA ALA A 156 6.38 -16.48 5.31
C ALA A 156 4.86 -16.28 5.52
N CYS A 157 4.13 -17.34 5.86
CA CYS A 157 2.71 -17.22 6.19
C CYS A 157 2.49 -16.53 7.53
N TYR A 158 3.34 -16.80 8.52
CA TYR A 158 3.25 -16.15 9.82
C TYR A 158 3.51 -14.65 9.73
N GLN A 159 4.52 -14.24 8.97
CA GLN A 159 4.80 -12.82 8.71
C GLN A 159 3.65 -12.12 7.97
N LYS A 160 2.97 -12.83 7.05
CA LYS A 160 1.92 -12.25 6.23
C LYS A 160 0.55 -12.21 6.91
N GLU A 161 0.19 -13.25 7.65
CA GLU A 161 -1.18 -13.48 8.13
C GLU A 161 -1.29 -13.62 9.65
N ALA A 162 -0.16 -13.60 10.41
CA ALA A 162 -0.08 -13.93 11.84
C ALA A 162 -0.70 -15.28 12.19
N LYS A 163 -0.71 -16.22 11.24
CA LYS A 163 -1.25 -17.57 11.43
C LYS A 163 -0.19 -18.62 11.22
N LEU A 164 -0.19 -19.60 12.08
CA LEU A 164 0.72 -20.73 12.02
C LEU A 164 0.18 -21.79 11.05
N PHE A 165 0.83 -21.97 9.91
CA PHE A 165 0.52 -23.03 8.96
C PHE A 165 1.62 -24.08 9.00
N PRO A 166 1.29 -25.35 9.30
CA PRO A 166 2.28 -26.40 9.46
C PRO A 166 2.96 -26.73 8.14
N ILE A 167 4.23 -27.10 8.24
CA ILE A 167 5.02 -27.68 7.17
C ILE A 167 4.78 -29.19 7.17
N VAL A 168 4.24 -29.68 6.07
CA VAL A 168 3.87 -31.09 5.89
C VAL A 168 4.85 -31.80 4.96
N LYS A 169 4.96 -33.14 5.14
CA LYS A 169 5.77 -33.97 4.25
C LYS A 169 5.08 -34.14 2.89
N GLY A 170 5.85 -34.04 1.84
CA GLY A 170 5.43 -34.39 0.48
C GLY A 170 5.55 -35.88 0.19
N SER A 171 5.38 -36.23 -1.08
CA SER A 171 5.46 -37.62 -1.56
C SER A 171 6.89 -38.20 -1.54
N MET A 172 7.91 -37.34 -1.56
CA MET A 172 9.32 -37.75 -1.48
C MET A 172 9.87 -37.54 -0.06
N ALA A 173 10.84 -38.38 0.34
CA ALA A 173 11.36 -38.42 1.73
C ALA A 173 11.93 -37.08 2.25
N ARG A 174 12.40 -36.22 1.35
CA ARG A 174 12.96 -34.89 1.69
C ARG A 174 12.08 -33.71 1.26
N ASP A 175 10.89 -34.00 0.71
CA ASP A 175 9.99 -32.96 0.22
C ASP A 175 9.09 -32.49 1.36
N ARG A 176 9.25 -31.23 1.75
CA ARG A 176 8.43 -30.59 2.80
C ARG A 176 7.92 -29.25 2.27
N PHE A 177 6.67 -28.96 2.51
CA PHE A 177 6.06 -27.71 2.04
C PHE A 177 5.02 -27.18 3.03
N CYS A 178 4.81 -25.87 2.96
CA CYS A 178 3.76 -25.23 3.74
C CYS A 178 2.37 -25.69 3.28
N SER A 179 1.52 -26.04 4.21
CA SER A 179 0.13 -26.45 3.92
C SER A 179 -0.70 -25.36 3.21
N ASN A 180 -0.37 -24.07 3.44
CA ASN A 180 -1.05 -22.93 2.85
C ASN A 180 -0.37 -22.42 1.55
N CYS A 181 0.80 -21.79 1.64
CA CYS A 181 1.44 -21.13 0.50
C CYS A 181 2.23 -22.07 -0.44
N LYS A 182 2.35 -23.36 -0.11
CA LYS A 182 3.07 -24.39 -0.86
C LYS A 182 4.58 -24.15 -1.01
N MET A 183 5.15 -23.16 -0.34
CA MET A 183 6.58 -22.92 -0.31
C MET A 183 7.32 -24.17 0.22
N ARG A 184 8.42 -24.54 -0.42
CA ARG A 184 9.21 -25.71 -0.05
C ARG A 184 10.29 -25.35 0.95
N TYR A 185 10.56 -26.28 1.88
CA TYR A 185 11.54 -26.13 2.94
C TYR A 185 12.43 -27.37 3.01
N THR A 186 13.71 -27.15 3.33
CA THR A 186 14.64 -28.20 3.67
C THR A 186 14.72 -28.28 5.19
N VAL A 187 14.33 -29.39 5.76
CA VAL A 187 14.33 -29.66 7.22
C VAL A 187 15.16 -30.87 7.51
#